data_22e0a62bcd40e5f1746e5d31f4251d16
#
_entry.id   22e0a62bcd40e5f1746e5d31f4251d16
#
_cell.length_a   1.000
_cell.length_b   1.000
_cell.length_c   1.000
_cell.angle_alpha   90.00
_cell.angle_beta   90.00
_cell.angle_gamma   90.00
#
_symmetry.space_group_name_H-M   'P 1'
#
loop_
_entity.id
_entity.type
_entity.pdbx_description
1 polymer ?
#
loop_
_entity_poly.entity_id
_entity_poly.type
_entity_poly.pdbx_seq_one_letter_code
_entity_poly.pdbx_strand_id
1 'polypeptide(L)'
;MSCGSIKPAVVILSLVLLGSVFLQVSYSQGPNVTTSTTDPKYEAARDQFLKVWDTLTFHPIVAIFVNESAELGNGVYQEHSNVFNPDETITLYAQPVGFGHKEITEENGEKLFLMNFTADIILTKQDGTPIGGGTNIPAGQIMSHYRNTELFLHLSLTHDNPLPKGEYKVNYNVTDQISGNTFKITKDLKVV
;
A
#
# COMPACT_ATOMS: atom_id res chain seq x y z
N MET A 1 57.16 45.13 -15.08
CA MET A 1 56.59 43.81 -15.47
C MET A 1 57.57 42.74 -14.99
N SER A 2 57.34 42.19 -13.83
CA SER A 2 58.22 41.19 -13.21
C SER A 2 57.47 39.86 -13.16
N CYS A 3 58.00 38.88 -13.89
CA CYS A 3 57.46 37.53 -13.97
C CYS A 3 58.00 36.73 -12.78
N GLY A 4 57.15 36.43 -11.81
CA GLY A 4 57.49 35.63 -10.61
C GLY A 4 57.47 34.13 -10.92
N SER A 5 58.64 33.52 -10.84
CA SER A 5 58.85 32.07 -10.99
C SER A 5 58.33 31.33 -9.77
N ILE A 6 57.39 30.39 -9.97
CA ILE A 6 56.89 29.47 -8.96
C ILE A 6 57.76 28.22 -8.96
N LYS A 7 58.40 27.95 -7.82
CA LYS A 7 59.21 26.72 -7.63
C LYS A 7 58.27 25.56 -7.23
N PRO A 8 58.43 24.35 -7.75
CA PRO A 8 57.65 23.19 -7.33
C PRO A 8 58.11 22.68 -5.96
N ALA A 9 57.17 22.50 -5.06
CA ALA A 9 57.39 21.84 -3.78
C ALA A 9 57.46 20.33 -3.98
N VAL A 10 58.55 19.74 -3.52
CA VAL A 10 58.75 18.28 -3.50
C VAL A 10 58.00 17.76 -2.27
N VAL A 11 56.96 16.99 -2.48
CA VAL A 11 56.28 16.25 -1.42
C VAL A 11 56.94 14.86 -1.29
N ILE A 12 57.58 14.65 -0.16
CA ILE A 12 58.14 13.34 0.21
C ILE A 12 57.00 12.50 0.76
N LEU A 13 56.57 11.49 -0.01
CA LEU A 13 55.56 10.53 0.42
C LEU A 13 56.22 9.43 1.25
N SER A 14 56.11 9.53 2.60
CA SER A 14 56.56 8.46 3.50
C SER A 14 55.53 7.32 3.48
N LEU A 15 55.92 6.21 2.89
CA LEU A 15 55.16 4.98 2.84
C LEU A 15 55.22 4.30 4.21
N VAL A 16 54.19 4.48 5.02
CA VAL A 16 53.99 3.71 6.26
C VAL A 16 53.32 2.39 5.90
N LEU A 17 54.12 1.31 5.93
CA LEU A 17 53.64 -0.07 5.82
C LEU A 17 52.91 -0.42 7.13
N LEU A 18 51.61 -0.15 7.18
CA LEU A 18 50.73 -0.71 8.19
C LEU A 18 50.38 -2.16 7.84
N GLY A 19 50.98 -3.08 8.60
CA GLY A 19 50.68 -4.49 8.48
C GLY A 19 49.19 -4.75 8.74
N SER A 20 48.46 -5.08 7.70
CA SER A 20 47.07 -5.50 7.76
C SER A 20 47.01 -6.87 8.42
N VAL A 21 46.66 -6.91 9.70
CA VAL A 21 46.18 -8.14 10.34
C VAL A 21 44.83 -8.45 9.74
N PHE A 22 44.77 -9.33 8.77
CA PHE A 22 43.54 -9.90 8.29
C PHE A 22 42.94 -10.77 9.41
N LEU A 23 42.03 -10.20 10.21
CA LEU A 23 41.09 -10.98 11.01
C LEU A 23 40.21 -11.74 10.02
N GLN A 24 40.51 -13.01 9.81
CA GLN A 24 39.59 -13.91 9.12
C GLN A 24 38.37 -14.09 10.05
N VAL A 25 37.33 -13.29 9.79
CA VAL A 25 36.02 -13.57 10.32
C VAL A 25 35.54 -14.83 9.62
N SER A 26 35.67 -15.97 10.29
CA SER A 26 35.01 -17.19 9.87
C SER A 26 33.52 -16.95 10.00
N TYR A 27 32.86 -16.65 8.88
CA TYR A 27 31.41 -16.73 8.78
C TYR A 27 31.06 -18.19 9.03
N SER A 28 30.65 -18.53 10.24
CA SER A 28 29.88 -19.73 10.50
C SER A 28 28.70 -19.68 9.52
N GLN A 29 28.68 -20.60 8.56
CA GLN A 29 27.47 -20.82 7.77
C GLN A 29 26.38 -21.08 8.82
N GLY A 30 25.46 -20.14 8.93
CA GLY A 30 24.24 -20.35 9.69
C GLY A 30 23.61 -21.66 9.24
N PRO A 31 22.81 -22.32 10.11
CA PRO A 31 22.20 -23.58 9.75
C PRO A 31 21.59 -23.42 8.35
N ASN A 32 21.93 -24.35 7.44
CA ASN A 32 21.29 -24.42 6.14
C ASN A 32 19.80 -24.21 6.39
N VAL A 33 19.25 -23.11 5.92
CA VAL A 33 17.81 -22.91 5.88
C VAL A 33 17.34 -24.02 4.94
N THR A 34 17.02 -25.14 5.51
CA THR A 34 16.38 -26.25 4.80
C THR A 34 15.16 -25.62 4.18
N THR A 35 15.06 -25.66 2.87
CA THR A 35 13.87 -25.32 2.12
C THR A 35 12.68 -25.83 2.93
N SER A 36 11.89 -24.90 3.46
CA SER A 36 10.69 -25.24 4.21
C SER A 36 9.86 -26.17 3.32
N THR A 37 9.85 -27.44 3.64
CA THR A 37 8.91 -28.38 3.02
C THR A 37 7.55 -27.99 3.52
N THR A 38 6.79 -27.28 2.70
CA THR A 38 5.43 -26.88 3.01
C THR A 38 4.60 -28.13 3.27
N ASP A 39 3.79 -28.14 4.33
CA ASP A 39 2.93 -29.27 4.65
C ASP A 39 1.97 -29.52 3.46
N PRO A 40 1.94 -30.72 2.86
CA PRO A 40 1.08 -31.01 1.72
C PRO A 40 -0.41 -30.76 2.01
N LYS A 41 -0.84 -30.90 3.27
CA LYS A 41 -2.23 -30.58 3.68
C LYS A 41 -2.49 -29.08 3.63
N TYR A 42 -1.51 -28.28 4.02
CA TYR A 42 -1.61 -26.82 3.91
C TYR A 42 -1.73 -26.40 2.46
N GLU A 43 -0.87 -26.91 1.56
CA GLU A 43 -0.92 -26.58 0.14
C GLU A 43 -2.26 -26.97 -0.49
N ALA A 44 -2.75 -28.18 -0.20
CA ALA A 44 -4.04 -28.64 -0.72
C ALA A 44 -5.20 -27.75 -0.23
N ALA A 45 -5.20 -27.35 1.03
CA ALA A 45 -6.23 -26.46 1.58
C ALA A 45 -6.15 -25.06 0.97
N ARG A 46 -4.95 -24.53 0.79
CA ARG A 46 -4.70 -23.24 0.14
C ARG A 46 -5.17 -23.24 -1.31
N ASP A 47 -4.83 -24.28 -2.08
CA ASP A 47 -5.26 -24.42 -3.47
C ASP A 47 -6.78 -24.50 -3.59
N GLN A 48 -7.43 -25.22 -2.69
CA GLN A 48 -8.89 -25.28 -2.64
C GLN A 48 -9.49 -23.91 -2.33
N PHE A 49 -8.94 -23.19 -1.37
CA PHE A 49 -9.37 -21.85 -1.02
C PHE A 49 -9.21 -20.87 -2.21
N LEU A 50 -8.07 -20.91 -2.90
CA LEU A 50 -7.84 -20.05 -4.07
C LEU A 50 -8.79 -20.36 -5.24
N LYS A 51 -9.19 -21.60 -5.43
CA LYS A 51 -10.23 -21.96 -6.40
C LYS A 51 -11.59 -21.33 -6.04
N VAL A 52 -11.95 -21.32 -4.76
CA VAL A 52 -13.16 -20.64 -4.30
C VAL A 52 -13.00 -19.13 -4.47
N TRP A 53 -11.84 -18.57 -4.12
CA TRP A 53 -11.53 -17.15 -4.28
C TRP A 53 -11.77 -16.66 -5.72
N ASP A 54 -11.34 -17.42 -6.71
CA ASP A 54 -11.48 -17.09 -8.14
C ASP A 54 -12.95 -17.05 -8.61
N THR A 55 -13.90 -17.54 -7.81
CA THR A 55 -15.34 -17.49 -8.08
C THR A 55 -16.06 -16.36 -7.36
N LEU A 56 -15.39 -15.68 -6.42
CA LEU A 56 -16.01 -14.61 -5.65
C LEU A 56 -16.23 -13.36 -6.51
N THR A 57 -17.33 -12.69 -6.25
CA THR A 57 -17.56 -11.35 -6.78
C THR A 57 -16.69 -10.35 -6.01
N PHE A 58 -16.10 -9.39 -6.70
CA PHE A 58 -15.35 -8.29 -6.06
C PHE A 58 -16.29 -7.39 -5.25
N HIS A 59 -16.15 -7.40 -3.93
CA HIS A 59 -16.97 -6.60 -3.01
C HIS A 59 -16.25 -6.38 -1.66
N PRO A 60 -16.63 -5.36 -0.87
CA PRO A 60 -16.09 -5.16 0.46
C PRO A 60 -16.84 -6.02 1.49
N ILE A 61 -16.12 -6.70 2.38
CA ILE A 61 -16.68 -7.36 3.56
C ILE A 61 -16.71 -6.43 4.78
N VAL A 62 -15.85 -5.40 4.77
CA VAL A 62 -15.84 -4.29 5.73
C VAL A 62 -15.76 -2.99 4.96
N ALA A 63 -16.51 -1.97 5.37
CA ALA A 63 -16.44 -0.62 4.85
C ALA A 63 -16.91 0.35 5.94
N ILE A 64 -15.97 0.97 6.65
CA ILE A 64 -16.24 1.82 7.83
C ILE A 64 -15.36 3.07 7.81
N PHE A 65 -15.85 4.14 8.43
CA PHE A 65 -15.01 5.29 8.73
C PHE A 65 -14.04 4.94 9.86
N VAL A 66 -12.82 5.44 9.75
CA VAL A 66 -11.74 5.20 10.72
C VAL A 66 -11.01 6.51 11.05
N ASN A 67 -10.37 6.54 12.21
CA ASN A 67 -9.50 7.64 12.56
C ASN A 67 -8.25 7.61 11.68
N GLU A 68 -7.93 8.73 11.03
CA GLU A 68 -6.77 8.86 10.13
C GLU A 68 -5.44 8.56 10.86
N SER A 69 -5.34 8.98 12.11
CA SER A 69 -4.13 8.81 12.94
C SER A 69 -3.96 7.41 13.55
N ALA A 70 -4.94 6.52 13.37
CA ALA A 70 -4.87 5.18 13.91
C ALA A 70 -3.90 4.30 13.10
N GLU A 71 -3.24 3.37 13.78
CA GLU A 71 -2.53 2.30 13.11
C GLU A 71 -3.53 1.41 12.37
N LEU A 72 -3.27 1.19 11.08
CA LEU A 72 -4.14 0.40 10.20
C LEU A 72 -3.45 -0.88 9.76
N GLY A 73 -4.20 -1.96 9.73
CA GLY A 73 -3.77 -3.26 9.23
C GLY A 73 -4.96 -4.11 8.82
N ASN A 74 -4.73 -5.34 8.39
CA ASN A 74 -5.82 -6.27 8.12
C ASN A 74 -6.57 -6.59 9.42
N GLY A 75 -7.81 -6.12 9.53
CA GLY A 75 -8.62 -6.26 10.74
C GLY A 75 -8.17 -5.39 11.92
N VAL A 76 -7.17 -4.51 11.73
CA VAL A 76 -6.68 -3.56 12.76
C VAL A 76 -7.08 -2.15 12.35
N TYR A 77 -7.98 -1.53 13.08
CA TYR A 77 -8.48 -0.18 12.83
C TYR A 77 -9.12 0.39 14.10
N GLN A 78 -9.26 1.70 14.14
CA GLN A 78 -10.08 2.40 15.14
C GLN A 78 -11.25 3.06 14.41
N GLU A 79 -12.46 2.61 14.71
CA GLU A 79 -13.66 3.15 14.09
C GLU A 79 -13.84 4.64 14.42
N HIS A 80 -14.25 5.39 13.41
CA HIS A 80 -14.71 6.76 13.54
C HIS A 80 -16.23 6.82 13.33
N SER A 81 -16.89 7.73 14.03
CA SER A 81 -18.30 8.00 13.78
C SER A 81 -18.53 8.62 12.40
N ASN A 82 -19.77 8.76 11.98
CA ASN A 82 -20.08 9.50 10.76
C ASN A 82 -20.21 11.02 10.96
N VAL A 83 -19.69 11.55 12.10
CA VAL A 83 -19.70 12.97 12.44
C VAL A 83 -18.27 13.49 12.41
N PHE A 84 -18.01 14.49 11.58
CA PHE A 84 -16.69 15.07 11.33
C PHE A 84 -16.65 16.55 11.68
N ASN A 85 -15.45 17.04 12.00
CA ASN A 85 -15.19 18.46 12.10
C ASN A 85 -14.97 19.07 10.69
N PRO A 86 -15.13 20.39 10.51
CA PRO A 86 -14.98 21.04 9.20
C PRO A 86 -13.64 20.80 8.49
N ASP A 87 -12.55 20.66 9.23
CA ASP A 87 -11.18 20.49 8.70
C ASP A 87 -10.69 19.04 8.76
N GLU A 88 -11.55 18.11 9.13
CA GLU A 88 -11.16 16.72 9.37
C GLU A 88 -11.12 15.92 8.07
N THR A 89 -10.04 15.13 7.89
CA THR A 89 -9.94 14.17 6.79
C THR A 89 -10.98 13.07 6.95
N ILE A 90 -11.72 12.80 5.89
CA ILE A 90 -12.72 11.72 5.86
C ILE A 90 -12.04 10.46 5.35
N THR A 91 -11.80 9.50 6.23
CA THR A 91 -11.08 8.27 5.90
C THR A 91 -11.99 7.06 5.99
N LEU A 92 -12.05 6.28 4.92
CA LEU A 92 -12.73 4.98 4.85
C LEU A 92 -11.70 3.85 4.84
N TYR A 93 -11.87 2.89 5.72
CA TYR A 93 -11.24 1.58 5.67
C TYR A 93 -12.17 0.62 4.94
N ALA A 94 -11.67 -0.03 3.89
CA ALA A 94 -12.43 -1.06 3.19
C ALA A 94 -11.60 -2.33 3.05
N GLN A 95 -12.20 -3.47 3.32
CA GLN A 95 -11.56 -4.78 3.19
C GLN A 95 -12.25 -5.56 2.07
N PRO A 96 -11.68 -5.55 0.84
CA PRO A 96 -12.27 -6.20 -0.31
C PRO A 96 -11.94 -7.69 -0.34
N VAL A 97 -12.82 -8.46 -0.97
CA VAL A 97 -12.60 -9.88 -1.35
C VAL A 97 -12.92 -10.08 -2.84
N GLY A 98 -12.46 -11.20 -3.41
CA GLY A 98 -12.75 -11.55 -4.80
C GLY A 98 -12.02 -10.69 -5.84
N PHE A 99 -10.92 -10.06 -5.46
CA PHE A 99 -10.07 -9.30 -6.38
C PHE A 99 -9.13 -10.21 -7.18
N GLY A 100 -8.70 -9.72 -8.33
CA GLY A 100 -7.83 -10.44 -9.26
C GLY A 100 -6.36 -10.39 -8.87
N HIS A 101 -5.62 -11.39 -9.35
CA HIS A 101 -4.16 -11.47 -9.25
C HIS A 101 -3.57 -11.63 -10.64
N LYS A 102 -2.57 -10.83 -10.98
CA LYS A 102 -1.82 -10.97 -12.22
C LYS A 102 -0.42 -11.48 -11.92
N GLU A 103 -0.08 -12.68 -12.44
CA GLU A 103 1.29 -13.18 -12.35
C GLU A 103 2.21 -12.32 -13.23
N ILE A 104 3.34 -11.90 -12.66
CA ILE A 104 4.41 -11.18 -13.33
C ILE A 104 5.69 -11.99 -13.12
N THR A 105 6.48 -12.13 -14.19
CA THR A 105 7.83 -12.71 -14.09
C THR A 105 8.83 -11.59 -14.24
N GLU A 106 9.68 -11.41 -13.24
CA GLU A 106 10.76 -10.43 -13.26
C GLU A 106 11.93 -10.90 -14.14
N GLU A 107 12.86 -10.00 -14.46
CA GLU A 107 14.04 -10.31 -15.29
C GLU A 107 14.93 -11.40 -14.68
N ASN A 108 14.97 -11.52 -13.36
CA ASN A 108 15.67 -12.59 -12.62
C ASN A 108 14.96 -13.94 -12.66
N GLY A 109 13.78 -14.03 -13.29
CA GLY A 109 12.96 -15.23 -13.37
C GLY A 109 12.02 -15.43 -12.15
N GLU A 110 12.00 -14.50 -11.22
CA GLU A 110 11.14 -14.55 -10.04
C GLU A 110 9.69 -14.27 -10.41
N LYS A 111 8.76 -15.04 -9.83
CA LYS A 111 7.33 -14.89 -10.05
C LYS A 111 6.70 -14.10 -8.90
N LEU A 112 6.01 -13.03 -9.25
CA LEU A 112 5.24 -12.20 -8.32
C LEU A 112 3.78 -12.13 -8.75
N PHE A 113 2.92 -11.81 -7.81
CA PHE A 113 1.50 -11.54 -8.04
C PHE A 113 1.22 -10.07 -7.78
N LEU A 114 0.73 -9.39 -8.80
CA LEU A 114 0.29 -8.00 -8.75
C LEU A 114 -1.19 -7.93 -8.41
N MET A 115 -1.54 -7.09 -7.46
CA MET A 115 -2.88 -6.57 -7.17
C MET A 115 -2.83 -5.05 -7.32
N ASN A 116 -3.80 -4.44 -7.96
CA ASN A 116 -3.81 -3.00 -8.21
C ASN A 116 -5.23 -2.44 -8.21
N PHE A 117 -5.45 -1.35 -7.46
CA PHE A 117 -6.78 -0.75 -7.27
C PHE A 117 -6.75 0.75 -7.52
N THR A 118 -7.85 1.25 -8.04
CA THR A 118 -8.15 2.68 -8.10
C THR A 118 -9.51 2.95 -7.49
N ALA A 119 -9.77 4.20 -7.12
CA ALA A 119 -11.06 4.62 -6.60
C ALA A 119 -11.48 5.97 -7.18
N ASP A 120 -12.79 6.12 -7.46
CA ASP A 120 -13.42 7.42 -7.55
C ASP A 120 -14.03 7.73 -6.19
N ILE A 121 -13.73 8.90 -5.65
CA ILE A 121 -14.25 9.36 -4.35
C ILE A 121 -14.95 10.68 -4.59
N ILE A 122 -16.28 10.72 -4.43
CA ILE A 122 -17.09 11.89 -4.72
C ILE A 122 -17.93 12.25 -3.48
N LEU A 123 -17.70 13.46 -2.95
CA LEU A 123 -18.51 14.05 -1.90
C LEU A 123 -19.66 14.84 -2.53
N THR A 124 -20.87 14.57 -2.05
CA THR A 124 -22.11 15.22 -2.53
C THR A 124 -22.92 15.80 -1.37
N LYS A 125 -23.73 16.79 -1.65
CA LYS A 125 -24.83 17.17 -0.76
C LYS A 125 -25.89 16.08 -0.75
N GLN A 126 -26.85 16.17 0.15
CA GLN A 126 -27.96 15.21 0.24
C GLN A 126 -28.82 15.16 -1.02
N ASP A 127 -28.89 16.28 -1.78
CA ASP A 127 -29.61 16.38 -3.06
C ASP A 127 -28.82 15.75 -4.24
N GLY A 128 -27.63 15.21 -3.99
CA GLY A 128 -26.75 14.61 -5.00
C GLY A 128 -25.81 15.59 -5.71
N THR A 129 -25.85 16.89 -5.40
CA THR A 129 -24.95 17.88 -5.99
C THR A 129 -23.50 17.60 -5.56
N PRO A 130 -22.57 17.35 -6.50
CA PRO A 130 -21.17 17.15 -6.18
C PRO A 130 -20.54 18.43 -5.60
N ILE A 131 -19.70 18.29 -4.59
CA ILE A 131 -18.98 19.41 -3.97
C ILE A 131 -17.46 19.20 -3.90
N GLY A 132 -16.99 17.98 -4.15
CA GLY A 132 -15.57 17.67 -4.15
C GLY A 132 -15.31 16.22 -4.46
N GLY A 133 -14.03 15.89 -4.58
CA GLY A 133 -13.55 14.53 -4.81
C GLY A 133 -12.61 14.42 -6.00
N GLY A 134 -12.33 13.19 -6.41
CA GLY A 134 -11.48 12.88 -7.54
C GLY A 134 -11.82 11.53 -8.14
N THR A 135 -11.35 11.30 -9.37
CA THR A 135 -11.54 10.05 -10.10
C THR A 135 -10.20 9.38 -10.41
N ASN A 136 -10.22 8.07 -10.56
CA ASN A 136 -9.05 7.26 -10.86
C ASN A 136 -7.87 7.47 -9.88
N ILE A 137 -8.19 7.68 -8.61
CA ILE A 137 -7.22 7.88 -7.53
C ILE A 137 -6.55 6.51 -7.26
N PRO A 138 -5.21 6.41 -7.21
CA PRO A 138 -4.55 5.19 -6.79
C PRO A 138 -5.01 4.78 -5.38
N ALA A 139 -5.56 3.57 -5.23
CA ALA A 139 -6.12 3.09 -3.97
C ALA A 139 -5.27 1.98 -3.32
N GLY A 140 -4.24 1.50 -4.03
CA GLY A 140 -3.27 0.53 -3.56
C GLY A 140 -2.70 -0.32 -4.68
N GLN A 141 -1.40 -0.57 -4.60
CA GLN A 141 -0.70 -1.52 -5.47
C GLN A 141 0.19 -2.39 -4.61
N ILE A 142 0.07 -3.69 -4.75
CA ILE A 142 0.84 -4.68 -3.99
C ILE A 142 1.44 -5.67 -4.96
N MET A 143 2.74 -5.96 -4.79
CA MET A 143 3.42 -7.10 -5.40
C MET A 143 3.86 -8.06 -4.31
N SER A 144 3.61 -9.35 -4.51
CA SER A 144 3.84 -10.38 -3.49
C SER A 144 4.25 -11.70 -4.14
N HIS A 145 5.09 -12.48 -3.45
CA HIS A 145 5.44 -13.85 -3.86
C HIS A 145 4.25 -14.81 -3.83
N TYR A 146 3.17 -14.43 -3.16
CA TYR A 146 1.97 -15.24 -3.00
C TYR A 146 0.73 -14.48 -3.46
N ARG A 147 -0.30 -15.22 -3.83
CA ARG A 147 -1.64 -14.67 -4.03
C ARG A 147 -2.22 -14.31 -2.66
N ASN A 148 -2.05 -13.02 -2.26
CA ASN A 148 -2.64 -12.51 -1.03
C ASN A 148 -4.15 -12.43 -1.19
N THR A 149 -4.87 -12.84 -0.16
CA THR A 149 -6.33 -12.77 -0.09
C THR A 149 -6.79 -11.87 1.06
N GLU A 150 -5.83 -11.35 1.82
CA GLU A 150 -6.08 -10.41 2.91
C GLU A 150 -5.37 -9.10 2.61
N LEU A 151 -6.14 -8.06 2.36
CA LEU A 151 -5.68 -6.68 2.22
C LEU A 151 -6.77 -5.70 2.64
N PHE A 152 -6.38 -4.48 2.89
CA PHE A 152 -7.31 -3.38 3.11
C PHE A 152 -6.96 -2.20 2.20
N LEU A 153 -7.96 -1.39 1.92
CA LEU A 153 -7.83 -0.13 1.21
C LEU A 153 -8.07 1.01 2.20
N HIS A 154 -7.19 2.00 2.13
CA HIS A 154 -7.26 3.24 2.90
C HIS A 154 -7.65 4.36 1.95
N LEU A 155 -8.92 4.79 2.00
CA LEU A 155 -9.51 5.74 1.05
C LEU A 155 -9.79 7.06 1.76
N SER A 156 -8.89 8.03 1.60
CA SER A 156 -8.99 9.33 2.26
C SER A 156 -9.46 10.41 1.31
N LEU A 157 -10.36 11.25 1.79
CA LEU A 157 -10.79 12.49 1.15
C LEU A 157 -10.31 13.65 2.01
N THR A 158 -9.33 14.39 1.50
CA THR A 158 -8.87 15.67 2.06
C THR A 158 -9.50 16.83 1.30
N HIS A 159 -9.56 17.99 1.92
CA HIS A 159 -10.09 19.21 1.31
C HIS A 159 -9.25 20.43 1.77
N ASP A 160 -9.04 21.36 0.86
CA ASP A 160 -8.19 22.55 1.11
C ASP A 160 -8.89 23.62 1.96
N ASN A 161 -10.21 23.60 2.01
CA ASN A 161 -11.03 24.53 2.77
C ASN A 161 -11.98 23.77 3.69
N PRO A 162 -12.29 24.32 4.88
CA PRO A 162 -13.24 23.72 5.80
C PRO A 162 -14.57 23.41 5.13
N LEU A 163 -15.08 22.20 5.34
CA LEU A 163 -16.41 21.83 4.86
C LEU A 163 -17.47 22.60 5.64
N PRO A 164 -18.45 23.21 4.97
CA PRO A 164 -19.58 23.82 5.68
C PRO A 164 -20.31 22.79 6.54
N LYS A 165 -20.84 23.26 7.68
CA LYS A 165 -21.71 22.42 8.52
C LYS A 165 -22.91 21.93 7.73
N GLY A 166 -23.21 20.64 7.85
CA GLY A 166 -24.31 20.05 7.09
C GLY A 166 -24.23 18.53 6.99
N GLU A 167 -25.16 17.98 6.24
CA GLU A 167 -25.23 16.56 5.94
C GLU A 167 -24.79 16.31 4.50
N TYR A 168 -24.00 15.25 4.30
CA TYR A 168 -23.34 14.91 3.06
C TYR A 168 -23.42 13.42 2.79
N LYS A 169 -23.14 13.04 1.55
CA LYS A 169 -22.86 11.65 1.14
C LYS A 169 -21.50 11.58 0.51
N VAL A 170 -20.73 10.58 0.86
CA VAL A 170 -19.51 10.23 0.13
C VAL A 170 -19.72 8.92 -0.60
N ASN A 171 -19.41 8.92 -1.88
CA ASN A 171 -19.54 7.80 -2.78
C ASN A 171 -18.13 7.34 -3.18
N TYR A 172 -17.84 6.08 -2.97
CA TYR A 172 -16.62 5.42 -3.40
C TYR A 172 -16.98 4.41 -4.49
N ASN A 173 -16.33 4.49 -5.64
CA ASN A 173 -16.40 3.48 -6.68
C ASN A 173 -15.00 2.89 -6.84
N VAL A 174 -14.78 1.71 -6.31
CA VAL A 174 -13.48 1.05 -6.29
C VAL A 174 -13.39 0.09 -7.46
N THR A 175 -12.28 0.17 -8.19
CA THR A 175 -11.98 -0.68 -9.35
C THR A 175 -10.75 -1.55 -9.07
N ASP A 176 -10.91 -2.85 -9.24
CA ASP A 176 -9.80 -3.79 -9.36
C ASP A 176 -9.24 -3.70 -10.80
N GLN A 177 -8.04 -3.18 -10.95
CA GLN A 177 -7.40 -2.96 -12.24
C GLN A 177 -6.94 -4.27 -12.92
N ILE A 178 -6.97 -5.39 -12.20
CA ILE A 178 -6.58 -6.69 -12.75
C ILE A 178 -7.77 -7.36 -13.41
N SER A 179 -8.92 -7.41 -12.73
CA SER A 179 -10.15 -8.03 -13.27
C SER A 179 -11.05 -7.07 -14.01
N GLY A 180 -10.90 -5.76 -13.80
CA GLY A 180 -11.81 -4.73 -14.29
C GLY A 180 -13.13 -4.64 -13.51
N ASN A 181 -13.31 -5.44 -12.47
CA ASN A 181 -14.51 -5.43 -11.65
C ASN A 181 -14.55 -4.21 -10.71
N THR A 182 -15.76 -3.79 -10.36
CA THR A 182 -15.98 -2.63 -9.48
C THR A 182 -16.98 -2.95 -8.38
N PHE A 183 -16.85 -2.24 -7.26
CA PHE A 183 -17.91 -2.14 -6.26
C PHE A 183 -18.11 -0.68 -5.83
N LYS A 184 -19.30 -0.41 -5.27
CA LYS A 184 -19.67 0.92 -4.77
C LYS A 184 -19.95 0.89 -3.29
N ILE A 185 -19.50 1.94 -2.59
CA ILE A 185 -19.85 2.22 -1.20
C ILE A 185 -20.41 3.63 -1.16
N THR A 186 -21.56 3.80 -0.49
CA THR A 186 -22.12 5.12 -0.18
C THR A 186 -22.26 5.22 1.33
N LYS A 187 -21.75 6.31 1.91
CA LYS A 187 -21.83 6.62 3.33
C LYS A 187 -22.44 7.99 3.54
N ASP A 188 -23.39 8.08 4.46
CA ASP A 188 -23.86 9.36 4.98
C ASP A 188 -22.89 9.88 6.05
N LEU A 189 -22.61 11.18 6.03
CA LEU A 189 -21.81 11.85 7.04
C LEU A 189 -22.39 13.22 7.39
N LYS A 190 -22.02 13.72 8.57
CA LYS A 190 -22.41 15.03 9.08
C LYS A 190 -21.19 15.81 9.50
N VAL A 191 -21.12 17.07 9.07
CA VAL A 191 -20.11 18.05 9.51
C VAL A 191 -20.73 18.96 10.56
N VAL A 192 -20.08 19.14 11.74
CA VAL A 192 -20.61 19.85 12.90
C VAL A 192 -19.77 21.06 13.33
#